data_4f29237a84b0bdd1ccba9ff93376f4f9
#
_entry.id   4f29237a84b0bdd1ccba9ff93376f4f9
#
_cell.length_a   1.000
_cell.length_b   1.000
_cell.length_c   1.000
_cell.angle_alpha   90.00
_cell.angle_beta   90.00
_cell.angle_gamma   90.00
#
_symmetry.space_group_name_H-M   'P 1'
#
loop_
_entity.id
_entity.type
_entity.pdbx_description
1 polymer ?
#
loop_
_entity_poly.entity_id
_entity_poly.type
_entity_poly.pdbx_seq_one_letter_code
_entity_poly.pdbx_strand_id
1 'polypeptide(L)'
;MCQGYYRHSAGFTPAWPGLDKFKGRVIHPQNWPDTLDLTGKRVTVIGSGATAATLIPALVDECAHVTMLQRTPTYFATGRNGDALADELRRLGIEEAWIHEIMRRKMVRDRAELIERARTYPE
;
A
#
# COMPACT_ATOMS: atom_id res chain seq x y z
N MET A 1 6.03 11.27 -18.22
CA MET A 1 6.46 11.58 -16.84
C MET A 1 5.49 10.93 -15.89
N CYS A 2 5.96 10.09 -14.97
CA CYS A 2 5.12 9.37 -14.00
C CYS A 2 5.43 9.87 -12.58
N GLN A 3 5.21 11.16 -12.32
CA GLN A 3 5.54 11.78 -11.03
C GLN A 3 4.42 11.67 -9.99
N GLY A 4 3.26 11.13 -10.37
CA GLY A 4 2.11 11.07 -9.48
C GLY A 4 1.54 12.45 -9.13
N TYR A 5 0.73 12.51 -8.10
CA TYR A 5 0.06 13.72 -7.62
C TYR A 5 0.50 14.15 -6.21
N TYR A 6 1.41 13.42 -5.60
CA TYR A 6 1.92 13.77 -4.29
C TYR A 6 2.97 14.88 -4.36
N ARG A 7 3.02 15.70 -3.32
CA ARG A 7 4.05 16.71 -3.17
C ARG A 7 5.37 16.06 -2.75
N HIS A 8 6.38 16.12 -3.64
CA HIS A 8 7.68 15.48 -3.40
C HIS A 8 8.53 16.19 -2.36
N SER A 9 8.35 17.51 -2.19
CA SER A 9 9.20 18.33 -1.30
C SER A 9 8.84 18.23 0.17
N ALA A 10 7.63 17.77 0.52
CA ALA A 10 7.20 17.65 1.92
C ALA A 10 5.99 16.74 2.03
N GLY A 11 6.04 15.78 2.94
CA GLY A 11 4.87 15.02 3.38
C GLY A 11 3.95 15.87 4.27
N PHE A 12 2.68 15.52 4.32
CA PHE A 12 1.73 16.17 5.21
C PHE A 12 1.78 15.53 6.60
N THR A 13 2.15 16.30 7.60
CA THR A 13 2.03 15.89 9.01
C THR A 13 0.96 16.74 9.66
N PRO A 14 -0.16 16.14 10.12
CA PRO A 14 -1.22 16.89 10.79
C PRO A 14 -0.73 17.48 12.12
N ALA A 15 -1.23 18.65 12.47
CA ALA A 15 -1.01 19.26 13.78
C ALA A 15 -2.01 18.66 14.78
N TRP A 16 -1.60 17.65 15.53
CA TRP A 16 -2.43 17.08 16.59
C TRP A 16 -2.13 17.72 17.95
N PRO A 17 -3.16 18.02 18.75
CA PRO A 17 -2.96 18.49 20.11
C PRO A 17 -2.12 17.48 20.91
N GLY A 18 -1.05 17.97 21.54
CA GLY A 18 -0.18 17.14 22.37
C GLY A 18 0.93 16.37 21.63
N LEU A 19 1.04 16.52 20.31
CA LEU A 19 2.16 15.94 19.56
C LEU A 19 3.52 16.48 20.03
N ASP A 20 3.55 17.74 20.46
CA ASP A 20 4.70 18.42 21.06
C ASP A 20 5.17 17.81 22.39
N LYS A 21 4.30 17.09 23.08
CA LYS A 21 4.59 16.38 24.34
C LYS A 21 5.17 14.98 24.11
N PHE A 22 5.07 14.47 22.90
CA PHE A 22 5.65 13.17 22.57
C PHE A 22 7.17 13.25 22.61
N LYS A 23 7.80 12.38 23.40
CA LYS A 23 9.25 12.35 23.60
C LYS A 23 10.00 11.49 22.58
N GLY A 24 9.28 10.71 21.80
CA GLY A 24 9.84 9.89 20.73
C GLY A 24 10.08 10.70 19.45
N ARG A 25 10.68 10.04 18.48
CA ARG A 25 10.93 10.63 17.15
C ARG A 25 9.67 10.51 16.29
N VAL A 26 9.27 11.60 15.66
CA VAL A 26 8.19 11.63 14.67
C VAL A 26 8.81 11.67 13.28
N ILE A 27 8.44 10.76 12.41
CA ILE A 27 9.01 10.60 11.06
C ILE A 27 7.88 10.50 10.05
N HIS A 28 7.99 11.26 8.97
CA HIS A 28 7.16 11.03 7.79
C HIS A 28 7.89 10.04 6.85
N PRO A 29 7.24 8.97 6.35
CA PRO A 29 7.91 7.94 5.53
C PRO A 29 8.62 8.48 4.29
N GLN A 30 8.18 9.60 3.76
CA GLN A 30 8.82 10.27 2.63
C GLN A 30 10.21 10.82 2.95
N ASN A 31 10.50 11.08 4.22
CA ASN A 31 11.77 11.59 4.74
C ASN A 31 12.38 10.57 5.70
N TRP A 32 12.44 9.29 5.28
CA TRP A 32 13.00 8.24 6.10
C TRP A 32 14.52 8.43 6.27
N PRO A 33 15.03 8.48 7.49
CA PRO A 33 16.47 8.64 7.71
C PRO A 33 17.22 7.35 7.45
N ASP A 34 18.29 7.40 6.66
CA ASP A 34 19.10 6.23 6.29
C ASP A 34 19.75 5.51 7.49
N THR A 35 19.97 6.24 8.59
CA THR A 35 20.65 5.73 9.80
C THR A 35 19.67 5.48 10.95
N LEU A 36 18.38 5.26 10.65
CA LEU A 36 17.39 5.04 11.69
C LEU A 36 17.47 3.62 12.25
N ASP A 37 17.92 3.51 13.50
CA ASP A 37 17.88 2.25 14.23
C ASP A 37 16.56 2.11 15.01
N LEU A 38 15.80 1.09 14.66
CA LEU A 38 14.51 0.75 15.27
C LEU A 38 14.58 -0.52 16.13
N THR A 39 15.76 -1.09 16.28
CA THR A 39 16.00 -2.31 17.06
C THR A 39 15.45 -2.16 18.47
N GLY A 40 14.55 -3.05 18.85
CA GLY A 40 13.94 -3.06 20.16
C GLY A 40 13.03 -1.87 20.48
N LYS A 41 12.71 -0.99 19.53
CA LYS A 41 11.81 0.15 19.74
C LYS A 41 10.34 -0.25 19.62
N ARG A 42 9.49 0.51 20.28
CA ARG A 42 8.04 0.46 20.08
C ARG A 42 7.66 1.53 19.06
N VAL A 43 7.12 1.10 17.93
CA VAL A 43 6.79 1.98 16.80
C VAL A 43 5.28 2.05 16.63
N THR A 44 4.75 3.26 16.47
CA THR A 44 3.35 3.48 16.10
C THR A 44 3.30 4.04 14.68
N VAL A 45 2.65 3.32 13.78
CA VAL A 45 2.40 3.75 12.41
C VAL A 45 0.98 4.32 12.34
N ILE A 46 0.87 5.61 11.98
CA ILE A 46 -0.42 6.30 11.90
C ILE A 46 -0.88 6.33 10.45
N GLY A 47 -1.96 5.63 10.20
CA GLY A 47 -2.54 5.42 8.89
C GLY A 47 -2.54 3.95 8.48
N SER A 48 -3.40 3.61 7.52
CA SER A 48 -3.58 2.25 6.97
C SER A 48 -3.59 2.23 5.44
N GLY A 49 -2.95 3.21 4.82
CA GLY A 49 -2.81 3.26 3.36
C GLY A 49 -1.71 2.34 2.83
N ALA A 50 -1.44 2.41 1.53
CA ALA A 50 -0.45 1.57 0.85
C ALA A 50 0.95 1.64 1.49
N THR A 51 1.37 2.82 1.96
CA THR A 51 2.65 2.98 2.66
C THR A 51 2.68 2.19 3.97
N ALA A 52 1.63 2.23 4.76
CA ALA A 52 1.55 1.45 6.00
C ALA A 52 1.52 -0.05 5.73
N ALA A 53 0.82 -0.48 4.67
CA ALA A 53 0.72 -1.88 4.27
C ALA A 53 2.08 -2.49 3.89
N THR A 54 3.01 -1.69 3.39
CA THR A 54 4.38 -2.13 3.06
C THR A 54 5.37 -1.91 4.21
N LEU A 55 5.21 -0.80 4.95
CA LEU A 55 6.11 -0.42 6.02
C LEU A 55 5.99 -1.35 7.24
N ILE A 56 4.76 -1.67 7.67
CA ILE A 56 4.53 -2.47 8.88
C ILE A 56 5.17 -3.85 8.80
N PRO A 57 4.99 -4.65 7.75
CA PRO A 57 5.68 -5.93 7.64
C PRO A 57 7.20 -5.82 7.69
N ALA A 58 7.77 -4.78 7.11
CA ALA A 58 9.22 -4.55 7.16
C ALA A 58 9.75 -4.18 8.55
N LEU A 59 8.90 -3.60 9.41
CA LEU A 59 9.29 -3.18 10.77
C LEU A 59 9.15 -4.30 11.81
N VAL A 60 8.32 -5.29 11.55
CA VAL A 60 7.97 -6.32 12.56
C VAL A 60 9.19 -7.11 13.01
N ASP A 61 10.13 -7.39 12.12
CA ASP A 61 11.32 -8.20 12.43
C ASP A 61 12.40 -7.41 13.22
N GLU A 62 12.35 -6.08 13.19
CA GLU A 62 13.36 -5.22 13.83
C GLU A 62 12.85 -4.61 15.16
N CYS A 63 11.58 -4.30 15.22
CA CYS A 63 10.98 -3.58 16.33
C CYS A 63 10.55 -4.52 17.46
N ALA A 64 10.61 -4.04 18.71
CA ALA A 64 10.03 -4.78 19.84
C ALA A 64 8.50 -4.86 19.74
N HIS A 65 7.85 -3.85 19.16
CA HIS A 65 6.41 -3.82 18.96
C HIS A 65 6.03 -2.81 17.90
N VAL A 66 5.10 -3.17 17.02
CA VAL A 66 4.55 -2.28 16.01
C VAL A 66 3.04 -2.17 16.22
N THR A 67 2.56 -0.93 16.34
CA THR A 67 1.13 -0.60 16.45
C THR A 67 0.68 0.14 15.20
N MET A 68 -0.35 -0.33 14.53
CA MET A 68 -1.03 0.43 13.48
C MET A 68 -2.23 1.17 14.06
N LEU A 69 -2.22 2.50 13.99
CA LEU A 69 -3.34 3.34 14.34
C LEU A 69 -4.04 3.82 13.07
N GLN A 70 -5.31 3.48 12.91
CA GLN A 70 -6.08 3.89 11.74
C GLN A 70 -7.35 4.63 12.17
N ARG A 71 -7.69 5.67 11.42
CA ARG A 71 -8.94 6.41 11.60
C ARG A 71 -10.12 5.66 10.98
N THR A 72 -9.93 5.21 9.76
CA THR A 72 -10.94 4.48 8.98
C THR A 72 -10.31 3.19 8.49
N PRO A 73 -10.98 2.04 8.66
CA PRO A 73 -10.44 0.76 8.18
C PRO A 73 -10.21 0.81 6.67
N THR A 74 -9.06 0.29 6.24
CA THR A 74 -8.77 0.06 4.84
C THR A 74 -9.05 -1.41 4.52
N TYR A 75 -9.73 -1.66 3.42
CA TYR A 75 -9.95 -3.02 2.95
C TYR A 75 -8.64 -3.59 2.39
N PHE A 76 -8.24 -4.74 2.91
CA PHE A 76 -7.12 -5.52 2.41
C PHE A 76 -7.68 -6.78 1.77
N ALA A 77 -7.30 -7.03 0.53
CA ALA A 77 -7.63 -8.26 -0.17
C ALA A 77 -6.33 -8.97 -0.55
N THR A 78 -6.30 -10.28 -0.33
CA THR A 78 -5.20 -11.10 -0.83
C THR A 78 -5.40 -11.36 -2.32
N GLY A 79 -4.32 -11.19 -3.09
CA GLY A 79 -4.31 -11.47 -4.52
C GLY A 79 -2.97 -12.09 -4.93
N ARG A 80 -2.98 -12.91 -5.96
CA ARG A 80 -1.74 -13.38 -6.58
C ARG A 80 -1.18 -12.28 -7.49
N ASN A 81 0.13 -12.14 -7.54
CA ASN A 81 0.80 -11.24 -8.49
C ASN A 81 0.75 -11.76 -9.94
N GLY A 82 0.50 -13.05 -10.13
CA GLY A 82 0.32 -13.67 -11.43
C GLY A 82 -1.15 -13.90 -11.78
N ASP A 83 -1.46 -13.94 -13.06
CA ASP A 83 -2.79 -14.29 -13.57
C ASP A 83 -2.70 -15.58 -14.41
N ALA A 84 -3.51 -16.58 -14.07
CA ALA A 84 -3.50 -17.89 -14.70
C ALA A 84 -3.78 -17.81 -16.21
N LEU A 85 -4.60 -16.86 -16.66
CA LEU A 85 -4.85 -16.64 -18.08
C LEU A 85 -3.59 -16.15 -18.80
N ALA A 86 -2.86 -15.20 -18.19
CA ALA A 86 -1.60 -14.73 -18.77
C ALA A 86 -0.58 -15.88 -18.93
N ASP A 87 -0.49 -16.73 -17.91
CA ASP A 87 0.41 -17.87 -17.93
C ASP A 87 0.00 -18.91 -18.99
N GLU A 88 -1.28 -19.12 -19.18
CA GLU A 88 -1.79 -20.02 -20.22
C GLU A 88 -1.53 -19.46 -21.62
N LEU A 89 -1.78 -18.18 -21.84
CA LEU A 89 -1.49 -17.52 -23.12
C LEU A 89 -0.01 -17.63 -23.49
N ARG A 90 0.89 -17.48 -22.49
CA ARG A 90 2.35 -17.69 -22.71
C ARG A 90 2.66 -19.13 -23.10
N ARG A 91 2.04 -20.13 -22.46
CA ARG A 91 2.22 -21.56 -22.84
C ARG A 91 1.74 -21.86 -24.25
N LEU A 92 0.71 -21.16 -24.70
CA LEU A 92 0.19 -21.25 -26.07
C LEU A 92 1.05 -20.49 -27.09
N GLY A 93 2.14 -19.83 -26.66
CA GLY A 93 3.03 -19.10 -27.56
C GLY A 93 2.48 -17.77 -28.05
N ILE A 94 1.50 -17.21 -27.38
CA ILE A 94 0.96 -15.89 -27.74
C ILE A 94 2.02 -14.82 -27.44
N GLU A 95 2.18 -13.89 -28.37
CA GLU A 95 3.12 -12.77 -28.24
C GLU A 95 2.78 -11.88 -27.01
N GLU A 96 3.79 -11.47 -26.26
CA GLU A 96 3.64 -10.75 -25.00
C GLU A 96 2.85 -9.43 -25.15
N ALA A 97 2.97 -8.76 -26.29
CA ALA A 97 2.19 -7.55 -26.58
C ALA A 97 0.68 -7.81 -26.59
N TRP A 98 0.24 -8.93 -27.16
CA TRP A 98 -1.15 -9.36 -27.14
C TRP A 98 -1.61 -9.79 -25.75
N ILE A 99 -0.76 -10.52 -25.03
CA ILE A 99 -1.05 -10.91 -23.65
C ILE A 99 -1.28 -9.66 -22.80
N HIS A 100 -0.42 -8.67 -22.91
CA HIS A 100 -0.55 -7.40 -22.19
C HIS A 100 -1.89 -6.70 -22.50
N GLU A 101 -2.28 -6.61 -23.76
CA GLU A 101 -3.55 -5.97 -24.14
C GLU A 101 -4.77 -6.75 -23.65
N ILE A 102 -4.75 -8.09 -23.76
CA ILE A 102 -5.82 -8.96 -23.24
C ILE A 102 -5.96 -8.77 -21.73
N MET A 103 -4.85 -8.83 -21.01
CA MET A 103 -4.85 -8.69 -19.56
C MET A 103 -5.30 -7.32 -19.11
N ARG A 104 -4.89 -6.26 -19.81
CA ARG A 104 -5.35 -4.90 -19.54
C ARG A 104 -6.87 -4.76 -19.67
N ARG A 105 -7.46 -5.31 -20.73
CA ARG A 105 -8.92 -5.32 -20.93
C ARG A 105 -9.63 -6.13 -19.86
N LYS A 106 -9.09 -7.31 -19.52
CA LYS A 106 -9.61 -8.16 -18.44
C LYS A 106 -9.64 -7.38 -17.12
N MET A 107 -8.54 -6.76 -16.72
CA MET A 107 -8.46 -6.00 -15.46
C MET A 107 -9.46 -4.84 -15.40
N VAL A 108 -9.65 -4.13 -16.50
CA VAL A 108 -10.63 -3.02 -16.58
C VAL A 108 -12.06 -3.55 -16.40
N ARG A 109 -12.39 -4.66 -17.07
CA ARG A 109 -13.71 -5.31 -16.94
C ARG A 109 -13.93 -5.82 -15.52
N ASP A 110 -12.99 -6.59 -14.99
CA ASP A 110 -13.11 -7.21 -13.66
C ASP A 110 -13.28 -6.14 -12.56
N ARG A 111 -12.59 -4.99 -12.72
CA ARG A 111 -12.76 -3.85 -11.83
C ARG A 111 -14.14 -3.20 -11.96
N ALA A 112 -14.66 -3.06 -13.16
CA ALA A 112 -16.00 -2.53 -13.38
C ALA A 112 -17.08 -3.42 -12.76
N GLU A 113 -16.93 -4.74 -12.94
CA GLU A 113 -17.84 -5.74 -12.32
C GLU A 113 -17.76 -5.70 -10.78
N LEU A 114 -16.56 -5.55 -10.21
CA LEU A 114 -16.39 -5.41 -8.77
C LEU A 114 -17.08 -4.15 -8.22
N ILE A 115 -16.93 -3.02 -8.91
CA ILE A 115 -17.58 -1.76 -8.53
C ILE A 115 -19.10 -1.90 -8.60
N GLU A 116 -19.62 -2.54 -9.64
CA GLU A 116 -21.05 -2.75 -9.80
C GLU A 116 -21.62 -3.68 -8.70
N ARG A 117 -20.91 -4.76 -8.38
CA ARG A 117 -21.27 -5.63 -7.26
C ARG A 117 -21.28 -4.88 -5.92
N ALA A 118 -20.27 -4.06 -5.65
CA ALA A 118 -20.21 -3.26 -4.43
C ALA A 118 -21.33 -2.21 -4.32
N ARG A 119 -21.85 -1.74 -5.46
CA ARG A 119 -23.02 -0.83 -5.48
C ARG A 119 -24.33 -1.57 -5.27
N THR A 120 -24.45 -2.77 -5.85
CA THR A 120 -25.68 -3.55 -5.81
C THR A 120 -25.84 -4.30 -4.48
N TYR A 121 -24.72 -4.73 -3.89
CA TYR A 121 -24.67 -5.49 -2.63
C TYR A 121 -23.65 -4.85 -1.68
N PRO A 122 -24.06 -3.78 -0.99
CA PRO A 122 -23.15 -2.99 -0.13
C PRO A 122 -22.79 -3.65 1.22
N GLU A 123 -23.23 -4.89 1.48
CA GLU A 123 -22.93 -5.64 2.72
C GLU A 123 -21.59 -6.36 2.69
#